data_ae5811531802cded031f5c23dc02462b
#
_entry.id   ae5811531802cded031f5c23dc02462b
#
_cell.length_a   1.000
_cell.length_b   1.000
_cell.length_c   1.000
_cell.angle_alpha   90.00
_cell.angle_beta   90.00
_cell.angle_gamma   90.00
#
_symmetry.space_group_name_H-M   'P 1'
#
loop_
_entity.id
_entity.type
_entity.pdbx_description
1 polymer ?
#
loop_
_entity_poly.entity_id
_entity_poly.type
_entity_poly.pdbx_seq_one_letter_code
_entity_poly.pdbx_strand_id
1 'polypeptide(L)'
;MEKEKQEVLIEDIVAYFYLYLPIIIFLLTWIRPVFAYPVCGILLFCGISMFGHRRTVAITIDKRKNLLWLFLFSTLMLWWCVMSGQGALVTQAGDWSKHNALLSDLINLDWPVRYFYEGKQGTLVYYVGAYLLPALFGKIGGIKVAEVCLFIWCWIGLILVGIKCWRYVDGENGWKLVAVGFGMILFSTFISQMAKLYGLFLPNDLGDGVHWLSKNIRIQYHTAPVGVPTVYTCMVGILSLIHI
;
A
#
# COMPACT_ATOMS: atom_id res chain seq x y z
N MET A 1 39.43 0.40 -18.29
CA MET A 1 38.31 -0.31 -17.63
C MET A 1 37.15 0.68 -17.51
N GLU A 2 36.25 0.66 -18.45
CA GLU A 2 35.01 1.40 -18.41
C GLU A 2 34.14 0.77 -17.30
N LYS A 3 33.89 1.53 -16.22
CA LYS A 3 32.97 1.06 -15.19
C LYS A 3 31.59 0.91 -15.86
N GLU A 4 31.16 -0.32 -16.02
CA GLU A 4 29.79 -0.66 -16.45
C GLU A 4 28.82 0.16 -15.60
N LYS A 5 28.15 1.16 -16.21
CA LYS A 5 27.18 2.00 -15.50
C LYS A 5 26.01 1.11 -15.16
N GLN A 6 25.81 0.86 -13.88
CA GLN A 6 24.64 0.11 -13.41
C GLN A 6 23.37 0.79 -13.91
N GLU A 7 22.54 0.01 -14.58
CA GLU A 7 21.25 0.48 -15.08
C GLU A 7 20.20 0.52 -13.94
N VAL A 8 19.37 1.56 -13.95
CA VAL A 8 18.23 1.69 -13.02
C VAL A 8 16.96 1.75 -13.83
N LEU A 9 16.00 0.97 -13.42
CA LEU A 9 14.69 0.91 -14.08
C LEU A 9 13.80 2.06 -13.59
N ILE A 10 12.97 2.60 -14.48
CA ILE A 10 12.03 3.69 -14.14
C ILE A 10 11.11 3.29 -12.99
N GLU A 11 10.65 2.03 -12.97
CA GLU A 11 9.80 1.54 -11.89
C GLU A 11 10.50 1.50 -10.52
N ASP A 12 11.83 1.40 -10.47
CA ASP A 12 12.59 1.51 -9.21
C ASP A 12 12.50 2.93 -8.66
N ILE A 13 12.66 3.91 -9.55
CA ILE A 13 12.55 5.33 -9.19
C ILE A 13 11.14 5.63 -8.69
N VAL A 14 10.11 5.17 -9.42
CA VAL A 14 8.71 5.38 -9.05
C VAL A 14 8.38 4.69 -7.72
N ALA A 15 8.85 3.45 -7.50
CA ALA A 15 8.67 2.72 -6.25
C ALA A 15 9.35 3.44 -5.08
N TYR A 16 10.55 3.98 -5.29
CA TYR A 16 11.26 4.77 -4.30
C TYR A 16 10.45 6.01 -3.91
N PHE A 17 9.98 6.80 -4.88
CA PHE A 17 9.13 7.95 -4.60
C PHE A 17 7.84 7.57 -3.88
N TYR A 18 7.21 6.48 -4.31
CA TYR A 18 5.99 5.97 -3.67
C TYR A 18 6.20 5.66 -2.17
N LEU A 19 7.34 5.07 -1.81
CA LEU A 19 7.66 4.74 -0.42
C LEU A 19 8.13 5.95 0.39
N TYR A 20 8.96 6.81 -0.20
CA TYR A 20 9.60 7.90 0.54
C TYR A 20 8.68 9.11 0.73
N LEU A 21 7.75 9.35 -0.18
CA LEU A 21 6.88 10.52 -0.11
C LEU A 21 6.05 10.57 1.19
N PRO A 22 5.36 9.51 1.62
CA PRO A 22 4.67 9.51 2.92
C PRO A 22 5.62 9.68 4.12
N ILE A 23 6.83 9.11 4.04
CA ILE A 23 7.83 9.24 5.11
C ILE A 23 8.29 10.70 5.24
N ILE A 24 8.58 11.36 4.11
CA ILE A 24 8.99 12.76 4.09
C ILE A 24 7.85 13.64 4.62
N ILE A 25 6.61 13.42 4.20
CA ILE A 25 5.44 14.15 4.70
C ILE A 25 5.34 13.98 6.22
N PHE A 26 5.46 12.74 6.73
CA PHE A 26 5.42 12.46 8.15
C PHE A 26 6.53 13.19 8.92
N LEU A 27 7.76 13.11 8.45
CA LEU A 27 8.90 13.76 9.10
C LEU A 27 8.70 15.26 9.18
N LEU A 28 8.24 15.89 8.10
CA LEU A 28 8.06 17.35 8.05
C LEU A 28 6.88 17.85 8.88
N THR A 29 5.90 17.00 9.17
CA THR A 29 4.65 17.42 9.82
C THR A 29 4.45 16.89 11.24
N TRP A 30 5.08 15.75 11.61
CA TRP A 30 4.99 15.15 12.95
C TRP A 30 6.22 15.34 13.82
N ILE A 31 7.38 15.49 13.18
CA ILE A 31 8.65 15.52 13.90
C ILE A 31 9.14 16.97 14.03
N ARG A 32 9.83 17.27 15.13
CA ARG A 32 10.43 18.60 15.33
C ARG A 32 11.43 18.91 14.21
N PRO A 33 11.44 20.15 13.66
CA PRO A 33 12.28 20.52 12.49
C PRO A 33 13.76 20.20 12.67
N VAL A 34 14.28 20.33 13.89
CA VAL A 34 15.69 20.03 14.22
C VAL A 34 16.08 18.60 13.88
N PHE A 35 15.15 17.64 13.99
CA PHE A 35 15.38 16.25 13.63
C PHE A 35 14.86 15.92 12.22
N ALA A 36 13.75 16.54 11.82
CA ALA A 36 13.11 16.27 10.53
C ALA A 36 14.02 16.65 9.34
N TYR A 37 14.58 17.86 9.35
CA TYR A 37 15.38 18.35 8.22
C TYR A 37 16.66 17.56 7.98
N PRO A 38 17.49 17.21 8.99
CA PRO A 38 18.64 16.35 8.76
C PRO A 38 18.26 14.97 8.19
N VAL A 39 17.21 14.34 8.71
CA VAL A 39 16.76 13.03 8.23
C VAL A 39 16.25 13.13 6.80
N CYS A 40 15.43 14.13 6.47
CA CYS A 40 15.00 14.38 5.09
C CYS A 40 16.18 14.64 4.16
N GLY A 41 17.18 15.39 4.61
CA GLY A 41 18.41 15.62 3.86
C GLY A 41 19.19 14.34 3.57
N ILE A 42 19.33 13.46 4.55
CA ILE A 42 19.95 12.14 4.38
C ILE A 42 19.15 11.29 3.39
N LEU A 43 17.83 11.24 3.51
CA LEU A 43 16.97 10.48 2.60
C LEU A 43 17.09 10.98 1.16
N LEU A 44 17.10 12.29 0.94
CA LEU A 44 17.29 12.90 -0.38
C LEU A 44 18.69 12.60 -0.92
N PHE A 45 19.73 12.74 -0.09
CA PHE A 45 21.10 12.41 -0.48
C PHE A 45 21.24 10.94 -0.87
N CYS A 46 20.66 10.02 -0.11
CA CYS A 46 20.63 8.60 -0.45
C CYS A 46 19.94 8.36 -1.80
N GLY A 47 18.79 8.99 -2.03
CA GLY A 47 18.08 8.90 -3.31
C GLY A 47 18.91 9.42 -4.48
N ILE A 48 19.52 10.60 -4.34
CA ILE A 48 20.39 11.18 -5.37
C ILE A 48 21.60 10.29 -5.61
N SER A 49 22.25 9.78 -4.56
CA SER A 49 23.40 8.88 -4.68
C SER A 49 23.05 7.56 -5.35
N MET A 50 21.83 7.05 -5.08
CA MET A 50 21.36 5.79 -5.62
C MET A 50 21.02 5.88 -7.12
N PHE A 51 20.43 7.00 -7.55
CA PHE A 51 19.93 7.18 -8.92
C PHE A 51 20.74 8.16 -9.77
N GLY A 52 21.43 9.14 -9.17
CA GLY A 52 22.06 10.24 -9.89
C GLY A 52 23.24 9.86 -10.78
N HIS A 53 23.89 8.72 -10.53
CA HIS A 53 25.04 8.26 -11.30
C HIS A 53 24.74 7.05 -12.19
N ARG A 54 23.47 6.64 -12.29
CA ARG A 54 23.04 5.45 -13.01
C ARG A 54 22.33 5.84 -14.30
N ARG A 55 22.42 4.99 -15.32
CA ARG A 55 21.66 5.18 -16.57
C ARG A 55 20.23 4.72 -16.35
N THR A 56 19.28 5.63 -16.47
CA THR A 56 17.86 5.27 -16.43
C THR A 56 17.48 4.52 -17.70
N VAL A 57 17.01 3.30 -17.55
CA VAL A 57 16.51 2.47 -18.63
C VAL A 57 14.99 2.38 -18.48
N ALA A 58 14.27 2.80 -19.52
CA ALA A 58 12.85 2.52 -19.62
C ALA A 58 12.64 1.00 -19.77
N ILE A 59 11.55 0.50 -19.22
CA ILE A 59 11.11 -0.88 -19.44
C ILE A 59 11.11 -1.11 -20.94
N THR A 60 12.03 -1.91 -21.46
CA THR A 60 11.95 -2.50 -22.79
C THR A 60 10.86 -3.59 -22.76
N ILE A 61 9.65 -3.12 -22.66
CA ILE A 61 8.48 -3.95 -22.93
C ILE A 61 8.45 -4.08 -24.44
N ASP A 62 8.61 -5.28 -24.96
CA ASP A 62 8.34 -5.54 -26.39
C ASP A 62 6.92 -5.04 -26.68
N LYS A 63 6.88 -3.88 -27.40
CA LYS A 63 5.95 -2.77 -27.17
C LYS A 63 4.46 -3.05 -27.42
N ARG A 64 4.09 -4.18 -28.00
CA ARG A 64 2.68 -4.48 -28.30
C ARG A 64 2.09 -5.65 -27.50
N LYS A 65 2.83 -6.72 -27.34
CA LYS A 65 2.31 -7.92 -26.65
C LYS A 65 2.18 -7.72 -25.13
N ASN A 66 3.16 -7.07 -24.53
CA ASN A 66 3.17 -6.88 -23.08
C ASN A 66 2.28 -5.71 -22.63
N LEU A 67 1.95 -4.75 -23.50
CA LEU A 67 1.02 -3.67 -23.16
C LEU A 67 -0.39 -4.19 -22.86
N LEU A 68 -0.86 -5.18 -23.63
CA LEU A 68 -2.15 -5.84 -23.34
C LEU A 68 -2.14 -6.51 -21.97
N TRP A 69 -1.07 -7.22 -21.62
CA TRP A 69 -0.95 -7.89 -20.33
C TRP A 69 -0.86 -6.91 -19.16
N LEU A 70 -0.14 -5.80 -19.36
CA LEU A 70 -0.09 -4.72 -18.39
C LEU A 70 -1.47 -4.08 -18.18
N PHE A 71 -2.21 -3.86 -19.25
CA PHE A 71 -3.58 -3.35 -19.19
C PHE A 71 -4.52 -4.33 -18.44
N LEU A 72 -4.47 -5.61 -18.77
CA LEU A 72 -5.28 -6.65 -18.11
C LEU A 72 -4.92 -6.74 -16.62
N PHE A 73 -3.64 -6.74 -16.29
CA PHE A 73 -3.18 -6.74 -14.91
C PHE A 73 -3.64 -5.47 -14.16
N SER A 74 -3.47 -4.30 -14.75
CA SER A 74 -3.90 -3.03 -14.17
C SER A 74 -5.42 -3.01 -13.91
N THR A 75 -6.21 -3.53 -14.86
CA THR A 75 -7.66 -3.68 -14.70
C THR A 75 -8.02 -4.65 -13.59
N LEU A 76 -7.30 -5.77 -13.47
CA LEU A 76 -7.48 -6.73 -12.39
C LEU A 76 -7.20 -6.09 -11.02
N MET A 77 -6.13 -5.31 -10.91
CA MET A 77 -5.78 -4.58 -9.68
C MET A 77 -6.79 -3.47 -9.37
N LEU A 78 -7.29 -2.78 -10.40
CA LEU A 78 -8.36 -1.79 -10.26
C LEU A 78 -9.62 -2.42 -9.69
N TRP A 79 -10.06 -3.53 -10.28
CA TRP A 79 -11.20 -4.30 -9.79
C TRP A 79 -11.02 -4.73 -8.34
N TRP A 80 -9.83 -5.22 -8.00
CA TRP A 80 -9.52 -5.58 -6.61
C TRP A 80 -9.57 -4.40 -5.65
N CYS A 81 -9.04 -3.23 -6.02
CA CYS A 81 -9.16 -1.99 -5.22
C CYS A 81 -10.64 -1.60 -5.00
N VAL A 82 -11.45 -1.67 -6.04
CA VAL A 82 -12.90 -1.39 -5.92
C VAL A 82 -13.56 -2.35 -4.93
N MET A 83 -13.34 -3.66 -5.10
CA MET A 83 -13.94 -4.69 -4.25
C MET A 83 -13.44 -4.64 -2.79
N SER A 84 -12.29 -4.04 -2.53
CA SER A 84 -11.77 -3.84 -1.19
C SER A 84 -12.40 -2.66 -0.43
N GLY A 85 -13.28 -1.88 -1.06
CA GLY A 85 -13.92 -0.71 -0.46
C GLY A 85 -13.09 0.57 -0.48
N GLN A 86 -11.94 0.58 -1.18
CA GLN A 86 -11.11 1.76 -1.34
C GLN A 86 -11.86 2.89 -2.03
N GLY A 87 -11.71 4.12 -1.53
CA GLY A 87 -12.34 5.30 -2.12
C GLY A 87 -13.86 5.38 -1.94
N ALA A 88 -14.45 4.57 -1.06
CA ALA A 88 -15.88 4.54 -0.80
C ALA A 88 -16.77 4.30 -2.05
N LEU A 89 -16.23 3.57 -3.06
CA LEU A 89 -16.96 3.27 -4.30
C LEU A 89 -17.98 2.14 -4.13
N VAL A 90 -17.76 1.25 -3.15
CA VAL A 90 -18.68 0.15 -2.79
C VAL A 90 -18.96 0.19 -1.30
N THR A 91 -19.93 -0.61 -0.86
CA THR A 91 -20.32 -0.71 0.55
C THR A 91 -19.10 -1.07 1.41
N GLN A 92 -18.82 -0.22 2.37
CA GLN A 92 -17.79 -0.41 3.37
C GLN A 92 -18.37 -1.00 4.64
N ALA A 93 -17.70 -1.97 5.25
CA ALA A 93 -18.13 -2.61 6.50
C ALA A 93 -16.98 -2.70 7.50
N GLY A 94 -17.31 -2.81 8.79
CA GLY A 94 -16.34 -3.04 9.85
C GLY A 94 -15.36 -1.90 10.07
N ASP A 95 -14.07 -2.14 9.89
CA ASP A 95 -13.00 -1.19 10.20
C ASP A 95 -12.96 0.07 9.32
N TRP A 96 -13.70 0.09 8.22
CA TRP A 96 -13.76 1.27 7.34
C TRP A 96 -14.27 2.53 8.05
N SER A 97 -15.16 2.39 9.04
CA SER A 97 -15.61 3.52 9.85
C SER A 97 -14.43 4.20 10.55
N LYS A 98 -13.52 3.42 11.11
CA LYS A 98 -12.28 3.91 11.74
C LYS A 98 -11.33 4.54 10.74
N HIS A 99 -11.14 3.92 9.57
CA HIS A 99 -10.27 4.45 8.52
C HIS A 99 -10.79 5.76 7.93
N ASN A 100 -12.10 5.86 7.74
CA ASN A 100 -12.75 7.09 7.27
C ASN A 100 -12.68 8.21 8.32
N ALA A 101 -12.89 7.88 9.61
CA ALA A 101 -12.71 8.83 10.70
C ALA A 101 -11.26 9.34 10.76
N LEU A 102 -10.28 8.43 10.66
CA LEU A 102 -8.86 8.79 10.61
C LEU A 102 -8.54 9.74 9.45
N LEU A 103 -9.04 9.43 8.25
CA LEU A 103 -8.85 10.29 7.08
C LEU A 103 -9.50 11.66 7.28
N SER A 104 -10.72 11.68 7.85
CA SER A 104 -11.44 12.91 8.18
C SER A 104 -10.68 13.77 9.18
N ASP A 105 -10.14 13.17 10.25
CA ASP A 105 -9.34 13.88 11.26
C ASP A 105 -8.06 14.45 10.67
N LEU A 106 -7.37 13.69 9.80
CA LEU A 106 -6.18 14.16 9.10
C LEU A 106 -6.47 15.34 8.15
N ILE A 107 -7.68 15.44 7.61
CA ILE A 107 -8.09 16.54 6.74
C ILE A 107 -8.44 17.79 7.57
N ASN A 108 -9.20 17.61 8.65
CA ASN A 108 -9.84 18.71 9.37
C ASN A 108 -9.00 19.28 10.52
N LEU A 109 -8.03 18.49 11.05
CA LEU A 109 -7.20 18.88 12.17
C LEU A 109 -5.79 19.29 11.73
N ASP A 110 -5.14 20.11 12.56
CA ASP A 110 -3.74 20.48 12.36
C ASP A 110 -2.80 19.29 12.64
N TRP A 111 -1.70 19.22 11.91
CA TRP A 111 -0.68 18.18 12.10
C TRP A 111 0.46 18.67 13.00
N PRO A 112 0.92 17.83 13.94
CA PRO A 112 0.44 16.50 14.31
C PRO A 112 -0.94 16.53 14.97
N VAL A 113 -1.83 15.60 14.58
CA VAL A 113 -3.18 15.51 15.13
C VAL A 113 -3.15 15.26 16.63
N ARG A 114 -3.90 16.05 17.39
CA ARG A 114 -3.98 15.99 18.84
C ARG A 114 -5.42 15.89 19.29
N TYR A 115 -5.64 15.02 20.25
CA TYR A 115 -6.94 14.82 20.89
C TYR A 115 -6.89 15.27 22.35
N PHE A 116 -8.02 15.77 22.84
CA PHE A 116 -8.22 16.07 24.23
C PHE A 116 -9.23 15.07 24.80
N TYR A 117 -8.81 14.31 25.78
CA TYR A 117 -9.67 13.34 26.46
C TYR A 117 -9.45 13.44 27.97
N GLU A 118 -10.53 13.62 28.73
CA GLU A 118 -10.51 13.74 30.21
C GLU A 118 -9.46 14.75 30.74
N GLY A 119 -9.35 15.91 30.07
CA GLY A 119 -8.40 16.96 30.47
C GLY A 119 -6.94 16.67 30.12
N LYS A 120 -6.63 15.56 29.44
CA LYS A 120 -5.30 15.19 28.97
C LYS A 120 -5.20 15.36 27.46
N GLN A 121 -4.04 15.87 27.02
CA GLN A 121 -3.72 15.96 25.61
C GLN A 121 -2.96 14.71 25.16
N GLY A 122 -3.45 14.05 24.11
CA GLY A 122 -2.78 12.94 23.45
C GLY A 122 -2.50 13.26 21.97
N THR A 123 -1.41 12.76 21.42
CA THR A 123 -1.12 12.84 20.00
C THR A 123 -1.57 11.55 19.32
N LEU A 124 -2.13 11.66 18.10
CA LEU A 124 -2.49 10.49 17.30
C LEU A 124 -1.25 9.62 17.06
N VAL A 125 -1.29 8.39 17.57
CA VAL A 125 -0.29 7.35 17.36
C VAL A 125 -0.96 6.21 16.59
N TYR A 126 -0.81 6.23 15.28
CA TYR A 126 -1.39 5.24 14.37
C TYR A 126 -0.56 5.15 13.08
N TYR A 127 -0.76 4.12 12.28
CA TYR A 127 -0.10 3.99 10.97
C TYR A 127 -0.74 4.92 9.93
N VAL A 128 -0.40 6.20 10.00
CA VAL A 128 -0.98 7.26 9.17
C VAL A 128 -0.36 7.34 7.76
N GLY A 129 0.77 6.68 7.51
CA GLY A 129 1.57 6.87 6.30
C GLY A 129 0.78 6.79 4.99
N ALA A 130 -0.10 5.79 4.84
CA ALA A 130 -0.91 5.65 3.63
C ALA A 130 -1.94 6.77 3.42
N TYR A 131 -2.31 7.47 4.51
CA TYR A 131 -3.35 8.51 4.49
C TYR A 131 -2.78 9.93 4.35
N LEU A 132 -1.47 10.13 4.63
CA LEU A 132 -0.90 11.49 4.67
C LEU A 132 -0.99 12.20 3.32
N LEU A 133 -0.61 11.55 2.24
CA LEU A 133 -0.71 12.13 0.91
C LEU A 133 -2.18 12.37 0.49
N PRO A 134 -3.10 11.40 0.60
CA PRO A 134 -4.53 11.63 0.39
C PRO A 134 -5.11 12.78 1.24
N ALA A 135 -4.73 12.84 2.52
CA ALA A 135 -5.20 13.89 3.41
C ALA A 135 -4.70 15.29 3.02
N LEU A 136 -3.46 15.43 2.50
CA LEU A 136 -2.98 16.70 1.95
C LEU A 136 -3.87 17.20 0.81
N PHE A 137 -4.22 16.33 -0.13
CA PHE A 137 -5.16 16.68 -1.20
C PHE A 137 -6.56 16.96 -0.64
N GLY A 138 -6.96 16.22 0.40
CA GLY A 138 -8.23 16.42 1.09
C GLY A 138 -8.33 17.76 1.82
N LYS A 139 -7.23 18.28 2.37
CA LYS A 139 -7.20 19.64 2.97
C LYS A 139 -7.54 20.74 1.95
N ILE A 140 -7.30 20.49 0.66
CA ILE A 140 -7.59 21.44 -0.42
C ILE A 140 -8.98 21.17 -1.01
N GLY A 141 -9.32 19.90 -1.30
CA GLY A 141 -10.51 19.52 -2.05
C GLY A 141 -11.59 18.77 -1.26
N GLY A 142 -11.40 18.61 0.06
CA GLY A 142 -12.34 17.90 0.94
C GLY A 142 -12.23 16.39 0.88
N ILE A 143 -13.10 15.72 1.64
CA ILE A 143 -13.04 14.26 1.88
C ILE A 143 -13.15 13.45 0.58
N LYS A 144 -13.96 13.88 -0.39
CA LYS A 144 -14.13 13.16 -1.66
C LYS A 144 -12.86 13.12 -2.50
N VAL A 145 -12.10 14.21 -2.49
CA VAL A 145 -10.78 14.28 -3.16
C VAL A 145 -9.78 13.37 -2.46
N ALA A 146 -9.81 13.32 -1.13
CA ALA A 146 -8.96 12.42 -0.36
C ALA A 146 -9.29 10.94 -0.62
N GLU A 147 -10.58 10.58 -0.67
CA GLU A 147 -11.03 9.21 -0.98
C GLU A 147 -10.55 8.76 -2.37
N VAL A 148 -10.70 9.61 -3.38
CA VAL A 148 -10.22 9.34 -4.74
C VAL A 148 -8.69 9.24 -4.78
N CYS A 149 -8.00 10.14 -4.10
CA CYS A 149 -6.54 10.11 -4.01
C CYS A 149 -6.05 8.83 -3.32
N LEU A 150 -6.71 8.41 -2.23
CA LEU A 150 -6.40 7.17 -1.52
C LEU A 150 -6.60 5.96 -2.42
N PHE A 151 -7.68 5.92 -3.18
CA PHE A 151 -7.97 4.87 -4.15
C PHE A 151 -6.85 4.77 -5.21
N ILE A 152 -6.51 5.89 -5.84
CA ILE A 152 -5.45 5.94 -6.86
C ILE A 152 -4.10 5.54 -6.26
N TRP A 153 -3.79 6.03 -5.06
CA TRP A 153 -2.56 5.70 -4.34
C TRP A 153 -2.43 4.20 -4.10
N CYS A 154 -3.48 3.55 -3.63
CA CYS A 154 -3.49 2.10 -3.42
C CYS A 154 -3.37 1.32 -4.74
N TRP A 155 -4.08 1.75 -5.78
CA TRP A 155 -4.02 1.12 -7.09
C TRP A 155 -2.61 1.19 -7.71
N ILE A 156 -1.96 2.36 -7.69
CA ILE A 156 -0.57 2.53 -8.13
C ILE A 156 0.34 1.59 -7.34
N GLY A 157 0.15 1.51 -6.04
CA GLY A 157 0.91 0.64 -5.19
C GLY A 157 0.82 -0.84 -5.57
N LEU A 158 -0.38 -1.35 -5.83
CA LEU A 158 -0.59 -2.73 -6.29
C LEU A 158 0.10 -2.98 -7.64
N ILE A 159 0.03 -2.01 -8.56
CA ILE A 159 0.72 -2.11 -9.86
C ILE A 159 2.23 -2.22 -9.65
N LEU A 160 2.82 -1.38 -8.81
CA LEU A 160 4.26 -1.40 -8.53
C LEU A 160 4.71 -2.73 -7.95
N VAL A 161 3.98 -3.26 -6.94
CA VAL A 161 4.27 -4.56 -6.36
C VAL A 161 4.17 -5.67 -7.40
N GLY A 162 3.10 -5.69 -8.18
CA GLY A 162 2.92 -6.72 -9.20
C GLY A 162 4.00 -6.71 -10.27
N ILE A 163 4.42 -5.54 -10.74
CA ILE A 163 5.53 -5.40 -11.69
C ILE A 163 6.84 -5.92 -11.08
N LYS A 164 7.11 -5.59 -9.81
CA LYS A 164 8.32 -6.08 -9.13
C LYS A 164 8.31 -7.58 -8.95
N CYS A 165 7.20 -8.16 -8.48
CA CYS A 165 7.05 -9.60 -8.36
C CYS A 165 7.19 -10.31 -9.72
N TRP A 166 6.58 -9.77 -10.78
CA TRP A 166 6.71 -10.31 -12.13
C TRP A 166 8.15 -10.33 -12.62
N ARG A 167 8.89 -9.23 -12.44
CA ARG A 167 10.32 -9.17 -12.79
C ARG A 167 11.17 -10.15 -12.03
N TYR A 168 10.87 -10.34 -10.75
CA TYR A 168 11.58 -11.32 -9.93
C TYR A 168 11.35 -12.76 -10.41
N VAL A 169 10.14 -13.08 -10.88
CA VAL A 169 9.80 -14.44 -11.34
C VAL A 169 10.33 -14.73 -12.76
N ASP A 170 10.23 -13.76 -13.69
CA ASP A 170 10.58 -13.99 -15.09
C ASP A 170 10.90 -12.67 -15.84
N GLY A 171 10.05 -11.66 -15.72
CA GLY A 171 10.22 -10.33 -16.35
C GLY A 171 10.00 -10.28 -17.87
N GLU A 172 9.86 -11.40 -18.57
CA GLU A 172 9.78 -11.45 -20.02
C GLU A 172 8.35 -11.72 -20.52
N ASN A 173 7.71 -12.72 -19.96
CA ASN A 173 6.39 -13.18 -20.40
C ASN A 173 5.26 -12.40 -19.73
N GLY A 174 4.57 -11.55 -20.48
CA GLY A 174 3.52 -10.67 -19.94
C GLY A 174 2.33 -11.40 -19.30
N TRP A 175 1.95 -12.61 -19.76
CA TRP A 175 0.89 -13.38 -19.13
C TRP A 175 1.19 -13.72 -17.66
N LYS A 176 2.47 -13.89 -17.31
CA LYS A 176 2.90 -14.16 -15.93
C LYS A 176 2.64 -12.95 -15.02
N LEU A 177 2.60 -11.73 -15.54
CA LEU A 177 2.19 -10.55 -14.77
C LEU A 177 0.73 -10.69 -14.29
N VAL A 178 -0.17 -11.15 -15.16
CA VAL A 178 -1.57 -11.40 -14.78
C VAL A 178 -1.66 -12.56 -13.81
N ALA A 179 -0.85 -13.63 -13.99
CA ALA A 179 -0.77 -14.75 -13.06
C ALA A 179 -0.27 -14.29 -11.67
N VAL A 180 0.72 -13.40 -11.61
CA VAL A 180 1.15 -12.75 -10.35
C VAL A 180 0.00 -11.99 -9.70
N GLY A 181 -0.79 -11.24 -10.47
CA GLY A 181 -1.97 -10.53 -9.96
C GLY A 181 -3.01 -11.47 -9.34
N PHE A 182 -3.33 -12.56 -10.00
CA PHE A 182 -4.19 -13.60 -9.42
C PHE A 182 -3.57 -14.22 -8.18
N GLY A 183 -2.27 -14.49 -8.18
CA GLY A 183 -1.54 -14.98 -7.00
C GLY A 183 -1.65 -14.01 -5.83
N MET A 184 -1.49 -12.70 -6.04
CA MET A 184 -1.66 -11.67 -5.00
C MET A 184 -3.07 -11.68 -4.41
N ILE A 185 -4.10 -11.78 -5.25
CA ILE A 185 -5.50 -11.86 -4.81
C ILE A 185 -5.74 -13.14 -4.02
N LEU A 186 -5.35 -14.30 -4.56
CA LEU A 186 -5.51 -15.60 -3.91
C LEU A 186 -4.77 -15.65 -2.57
N PHE A 187 -3.54 -15.14 -2.51
CA PHE A 187 -2.76 -15.13 -1.27
C PHE A 187 -3.41 -14.26 -0.20
N SER A 188 -3.98 -13.11 -0.56
CA SER A 188 -4.67 -12.23 0.39
C SER A 188 -5.97 -12.84 0.92
N THR A 189 -6.67 -13.63 0.08
CA THR A 189 -7.95 -14.27 0.44
C THR A 189 -7.77 -15.72 0.91
N PHE A 190 -6.62 -16.35 0.62
CA PHE A 190 -6.36 -17.76 0.87
C PHE A 190 -6.60 -18.17 2.33
N ILE A 191 -6.05 -17.40 3.27
CA ILE A 191 -6.22 -17.66 4.70
C ILE A 191 -7.71 -17.63 5.09
N SER A 192 -8.51 -16.68 4.52
CA SER A 192 -9.94 -16.59 4.79
C SER A 192 -10.72 -17.77 4.22
N GLN A 193 -10.36 -18.19 3.02
CA GLN A 193 -10.99 -19.36 2.39
C GLN A 193 -10.62 -20.64 3.12
N MET A 194 -9.36 -20.79 3.54
CA MET A 194 -8.91 -21.90 4.36
C MET A 194 -9.65 -21.96 5.71
N ALA A 195 -9.82 -20.82 6.38
CA ALA A 195 -10.56 -20.74 7.64
C ALA A 195 -12.05 -21.12 7.45
N LYS A 196 -12.66 -20.73 6.33
CA LYS A 196 -14.04 -21.14 5.99
C LYS A 196 -14.13 -22.64 5.69
N LEU A 197 -13.19 -23.18 4.91
CA LEU A 197 -13.13 -24.63 4.63
C LEU A 197 -12.90 -25.41 5.92
N TYR A 198 -12.00 -24.94 6.78
CA TYR A 198 -11.74 -25.57 8.07
C TYR A 198 -12.98 -25.56 8.97
N GLY A 199 -13.72 -24.44 9.02
CA GLY A 199 -15.00 -24.36 9.74
C GLY A 199 -16.13 -25.21 9.16
N LEU A 200 -16.03 -25.59 7.87
CA LEU A 200 -16.99 -26.48 7.22
C LEU A 200 -16.73 -27.97 7.53
N PHE A 201 -15.46 -28.33 7.78
CA PHE A 201 -15.03 -29.70 8.02
C PHE A 201 -14.85 -30.06 9.50
N LEU A 202 -14.84 -29.06 10.39
CA LEU A 202 -14.75 -29.30 11.83
C LEU A 202 -16.14 -29.24 12.47
N PRO A 203 -16.53 -30.27 13.24
CA PRO A 203 -17.73 -30.21 14.04
C PRO A 203 -17.68 -29.02 15.00
N ASN A 204 -18.83 -28.41 15.26
CA ASN A 204 -18.96 -27.24 16.14
C ASN A 204 -18.51 -27.47 17.61
N ASP A 205 -18.09 -28.65 17.93
CA ASP A 205 -17.75 -29.12 19.29
C ASP A 205 -16.26 -29.03 19.66
N LEU A 206 -15.39 -28.58 18.74
CA LEU A 206 -14.01 -28.32 19.08
C LEU A 206 -13.88 -26.95 19.74
N GLY A 207 -14.21 -26.93 21.02
CA GLY A 207 -14.00 -25.95 22.05
C GLY A 207 -13.67 -24.49 21.68
N ASP A 208 -13.84 -23.60 22.62
CA ASP A 208 -13.68 -22.12 22.55
C ASP A 208 -12.49 -21.57 21.73
N GLY A 209 -11.41 -22.34 21.56
CA GLY A 209 -10.22 -21.92 20.81
C GLY A 209 -10.43 -21.84 19.30
N VAL A 210 -11.19 -22.77 18.72
CA VAL A 210 -11.49 -22.77 17.27
C VAL A 210 -12.57 -21.71 16.98
N HIS A 211 -13.50 -21.53 17.90
CA HIS A 211 -14.51 -20.47 17.82
C HIS A 211 -13.86 -19.09 17.95
N TRP A 212 -12.87 -18.94 18.83
CA TRP A 212 -12.07 -17.72 18.93
C TRP A 212 -11.27 -17.43 17.66
N LEU A 213 -10.60 -18.45 17.08
CA LEU A 213 -9.86 -18.31 15.83
C LEU A 213 -10.80 -17.95 14.67
N SER A 214 -11.94 -18.63 14.55
CA SER A 214 -12.91 -18.32 13.48
C SER A 214 -13.56 -16.97 13.67
N LYS A 215 -13.81 -16.53 14.93
CA LYS A 215 -14.37 -15.24 15.25
C LYS A 215 -13.37 -14.11 15.03
N ASN A 216 -12.11 -14.26 15.43
CA ASN A 216 -11.07 -13.27 15.24
C ASN A 216 -10.60 -13.20 13.78
N ILE A 217 -10.49 -14.32 13.10
CA ILE A 217 -10.28 -14.38 11.67
C ILE A 217 -11.47 -13.74 10.96
N ARG A 218 -12.71 -14.06 11.33
CA ARG A 218 -13.92 -13.46 10.75
C ARG A 218 -13.98 -11.95 11.00
N ILE A 219 -13.55 -11.46 12.15
CA ILE A 219 -13.44 -10.03 12.45
C ILE A 219 -12.40 -9.36 11.53
N GLN A 220 -11.25 -9.96 11.33
CA GLN A 220 -10.26 -9.45 10.37
C GLN A 220 -10.76 -9.47 8.93
N TYR A 221 -11.64 -10.41 8.56
CA TYR A 221 -12.15 -10.58 7.19
C TYR A 221 -13.42 -9.82 6.88
N HIS A 222 -14.22 -9.48 7.89
CA HIS A 222 -15.33 -8.54 7.68
C HIS A 222 -14.84 -7.10 7.48
N THR A 223 -13.56 -6.85 7.75
CA THR A 223 -13.03 -5.49 7.78
C THR A 223 -12.28 -5.05 6.54
N ALA A 224 -12.00 -5.89 5.64
CA ALA A 224 -11.62 -5.68 4.23
C ALA A 224 -10.79 -6.87 3.75
N PRO A 225 -11.07 -7.46 2.60
CA PRO A 225 -10.19 -8.49 2.02
C PRO A 225 -8.77 -7.93 1.78
N VAL A 226 -8.60 -6.62 1.72
CA VAL A 226 -7.29 -5.94 1.74
C VAL A 226 -7.50 -4.57 2.34
N GLY A 227 -7.33 -4.41 3.62
CA GLY A 227 -7.24 -3.08 4.23
C GLY A 227 -6.05 -2.30 3.66
N VAL A 228 -6.21 -0.99 3.49
CA VAL A 228 -5.12 -0.09 3.05
C VAL A 228 -3.82 -0.35 3.82
N PRO A 229 -3.84 -0.59 5.14
CA PRO A 229 -2.65 -0.92 5.90
C PRO A 229 -1.99 -2.22 5.47
N THR A 230 -2.78 -3.24 5.12
CA THR A 230 -2.26 -4.55 4.69
C THR A 230 -1.56 -4.44 3.34
N VAL A 231 -2.13 -3.69 2.39
CA VAL A 231 -1.49 -3.43 1.10
C VAL A 231 -0.19 -2.67 1.31
N TYR A 232 -0.21 -1.58 2.09
CA TYR A 232 0.98 -0.77 2.34
C TYR A 232 2.05 -1.56 3.09
N THR A 233 1.69 -2.35 4.11
CA THR A 233 2.63 -3.17 4.89
C THR A 233 3.22 -4.30 4.04
N CYS A 234 2.39 -4.99 3.25
CA CYS A 234 2.87 -6.01 2.31
C CYS A 234 3.79 -5.39 1.25
N MET A 235 3.45 -4.20 0.74
CA MET A 235 4.26 -3.50 -0.24
C MET A 235 5.61 -3.07 0.33
N VAL A 236 5.64 -2.48 1.53
CA VAL A 236 6.90 -2.12 2.20
C VAL A 236 7.74 -3.37 2.44
N GLY A 237 7.14 -4.48 2.89
CA GLY A 237 7.81 -5.75 3.09
C GLY A 237 8.37 -6.32 1.78
N ILE A 238 7.56 -6.40 0.73
CA ILE A 238 8.00 -6.96 -0.56
C ILE A 238 9.03 -6.06 -1.24
N LEU A 239 8.82 -4.75 -1.24
CA LEU A 239 9.75 -3.81 -1.87
C LEU A 239 11.08 -3.71 -1.10
N SER A 240 11.07 -3.88 0.23
CA SER A 240 12.32 -3.95 1.02
C SER A 240 13.11 -5.24 0.78
N LEU A 241 12.42 -6.37 0.56
CA LEU A 241 13.08 -7.65 0.22
C LEU A 241 13.72 -7.67 -1.17
N ILE A 242 13.19 -6.86 -2.10
CA ILE A 242 13.72 -6.78 -3.48
C ILE A 242 14.96 -5.86 -3.55
N HIS A 243 15.20 -5.03 -2.53
CA HIS A 243 16.34 -4.11 -2.48
C HIS A 243 17.55 -4.63 -1.66
N ILE A 244 17.50 -5.85 -1.13
CA ILE A 244 18.64 -6.56 -0.56
C ILE A 244 19.31 -7.35 -1.66
#